data_e1ff1810c0442c31e7392ba0afc4b23b
#
_entry.id   e1ff1810c0442c31e7392ba0afc4b23b
#
_cell.length_a   1.000
_cell.length_b   1.000
_cell.length_c   1.000
_cell.angle_alpha   90.00
_cell.angle_beta   90.00
_cell.angle_gamma   90.00
#
_symmetry.space_group_name_H-M   'P 1'
#
loop_
_entity.id
_entity.type
_entity.pdbx_description
1 polymer ?
#
loop_
_entity_poly.entity_id
_entity_poly.type
_entity_poly.pdbx_seq_one_letter_code
_entity_poly.pdbx_strand_id
1 'polypeptide(L)'
;MSDRGAAAVTAPKPAAAFGASVRTLGPGVAISFAVAVAATLLALVVARALPIPAMVIALIIGIALSRVAANPVFQPGLTFCVKKLLRWAVALLGVRVALGDIVALGVGTVVVVVASMAITLAAGFAIARFFGQPRGYGALAGAATAVCGASATLATSTVVPSYPGKEADIAFVVVGVNALATVGMVLYPPICALIGLDPHMMGAMLGITIHDVAQVVGAGYAVSDEVGNTAVIVKLFRVFLLLPVVLSVGWYFTRIGAEHGDARVPVPVFALVFLALCVVNSAIPYVPALVPIYAPVKAVLNGASTWGLLIAIGALGLGTSPSAIAALGWRHVATLTATALVILVVGTAGLLLVR
;
A
#
# COMPACT_ATOMS: atom_id res chain seq x y z
N MET A 1 11.82 -47.27 -35.81
CA MET A 1 13.09 -46.94 -35.15
C MET A 1 13.41 -45.48 -35.40
N SER A 2 13.16 -44.61 -34.48
CA SER A 2 13.82 -43.30 -34.36
C SER A 2 13.54 -42.79 -32.95
N ASP A 3 14.50 -43.05 -32.11
CA ASP A 3 14.60 -42.61 -30.71
C ASP A 3 15.00 -41.12 -30.73
N ARG A 4 14.07 -40.22 -30.38
CA ARG A 4 14.41 -38.82 -30.12
C ARG A 4 14.56 -38.64 -28.63
N GLY A 5 15.81 -38.65 -28.17
CA GLY A 5 16.21 -38.39 -26.81
C GLY A 5 15.58 -37.11 -26.27
N ALA A 6 14.79 -37.25 -25.24
CA ALA A 6 14.33 -36.16 -24.43
C ALA A 6 15.52 -35.52 -23.72
N ALA A 7 15.94 -34.35 -24.16
CA ALA A 7 16.92 -33.54 -23.45
C ALA A 7 16.35 -33.17 -22.10
N ALA A 8 16.87 -33.74 -21.03
CA ALA A 8 16.55 -33.36 -19.65
C ALA A 8 16.93 -31.88 -19.43
N VAL A 9 15.93 -31.02 -19.28
CA VAL A 9 16.15 -29.65 -18.88
C VAL A 9 16.64 -29.67 -17.42
N THR A 10 17.96 -29.65 -17.25
CA THR A 10 18.56 -29.55 -15.93
C THR A 10 18.21 -28.22 -15.29
N ALA A 11 17.48 -28.25 -14.18
CA ALA A 11 17.21 -27.06 -13.39
C ALA A 11 18.54 -26.37 -13.01
N PRO A 12 18.65 -25.04 -13.13
CA PRO A 12 19.90 -24.33 -12.82
C PRO A 12 20.27 -24.54 -11.36
N LYS A 13 21.56 -24.76 -11.08
CA LYS A 13 22.08 -24.89 -9.71
C LYS A 13 21.70 -23.63 -8.89
N PRO A 14 21.35 -23.76 -7.60
CA PRO A 14 20.86 -22.65 -6.77
C PRO A 14 21.81 -21.44 -6.71
N ALA A 15 23.11 -21.64 -6.78
CA ALA A 15 24.09 -20.56 -6.84
C ALA A 15 24.05 -19.76 -8.16
N ALA A 16 23.77 -20.42 -9.28
CA ALA A 16 23.63 -19.76 -10.59
C ALA A 16 22.30 -18.97 -10.65
N ALA A 17 21.23 -19.49 -10.05
CA ALA A 17 19.96 -18.80 -9.93
C ALA A 17 20.04 -17.56 -9.01
N PHE A 18 20.81 -17.62 -7.93
CA PHE A 18 21.07 -16.49 -7.04
C PHE A 18 21.87 -15.38 -7.75
N GLY A 19 22.97 -15.74 -8.44
CA GLY A 19 23.77 -14.79 -9.20
C GLY A 19 23.01 -14.11 -10.34
N ALA A 20 22.14 -14.84 -11.04
CA ALA A 20 21.26 -14.28 -12.05
C ALA A 20 20.22 -13.32 -11.42
N SER A 21 19.66 -13.68 -10.27
CA SER A 21 18.73 -12.83 -9.53
C SER A 21 19.39 -11.52 -9.05
N VAL A 22 20.62 -11.58 -8.55
CA VAL A 22 21.36 -10.37 -8.12
C VAL A 22 21.68 -9.47 -9.32
N ARG A 23 22.05 -10.00 -10.46
CA ARG A 23 22.32 -9.21 -11.67
C ARG A 23 21.07 -8.51 -12.21
N THR A 24 19.91 -9.15 -12.13
CA THR A 24 18.64 -8.58 -12.62
C THR A 24 18.03 -7.59 -11.64
N LEU A 25 18.11 -7.83 -10.33
CA LEU A 25 17.53 -6.98 -9.31
C LEU A 25 18.46 -5.83 -8.90
N GLY A 26 19.77 -6.07 -8.96
CA GLY A 26 20.82 -5.19 -8.44
C GLY A 26 20.70 -3.73 -8.88
N PRO A 27 20.59 -3.43 -10.18
CA PRO A 27 20.52 -2.04 -10.65
C PRO A 27 19.36 -1.24 -10.04
N GLY A 28 18.14 -1.81 -10.03
CA GLY A 28 16.96 -1.15 -9.48
C GLY A 28 17.01 -1.00 -7.95
N VAL A 29 17.55 -2.00 -7.25
CA VAL A 29 17.77 -1.92 -5.79
C VAL A 29 18.84 -0.87 -5.47
N ALA A 30 19.94 -0.82 -6.24
CA ALA A 30 21.03 0.12 -6.02
C ALA A 30 20.59 1.58 -6.21
N ILE A 31 19.84 1.88 -7.28
CA ILE A 31 19.33 3.25 -7.47
C ILE A 31 18.33 3.63 -6.37
N SER A 32 17.48 2.71 -5.92
CA SER A 32 16.53 2.95 -4.82
C SER A 32 17.25 3.20 -3.50
N PHE A 33 18.32 2.46 -3.24
CA PHE A 33 19.18 2.66 -2.07
C PHE A 33 19.92 4.00 -2.15
N ALA A 34 20.46 4.38 -3.30
CA ALA A 34 21.10 5.66 -3.52
C ALA A 34 20.13 6.84 -3.26
N VAL A 35 18.88 6.73 -3.72
CA VAL A 35 17.82 7.72 -3.42
C VAL A 35 17.55 7.77 -1.91
N ALA A 36 17.48 6.63 -1.22
CA ALA A 36 17.27 6.58 0.22
C ALA A 36 18.40 7.25 1.00
N VAL A 37 19.65 6.99 0.63
CA VAL A 37 20.84 7.63 1.22
C VAL A 37 20.83 9.15 0.96
N ALA A 38 20.63 9.57 -0.28
CA ALA A 38 20.54 10.97 -0.65
C ALA A 38 19.44 11.71 0.11
N ALA A 39 18.27 11.08 0.25
CA ALA A 39 17.16 11.64 1.01
C ALA A 39 17.49 11.79 2.50
N THR A 40 18.17 10.81 3.09
CA THR A 40 18.58 10.86 4.49
C THR A 40 19.59 11.99 4.72
N LEU A 41 20.61 12.10 3.86
CA LEU A 41 21.60 13.17 3.94
C LEU A 41 20.97 14.56 3.73
N LEU A 42 20.08 14.68 2.73
CA LEU A 42 19.39 15.94 2.47
C LEU A 42 18.46 16.32 3.62
N ALA A 43 17.77 15.36 4.23
CA ALA A 43 16.95 15.59 5.42
C ALA A 43 17.74 16.21 6.57
N LEU A 44 18.98 15.74 6.81
CA LEU A 44 19.86 16.30 7.84
C LEU A 44 20.24 17.77 7.56
N VAL A 45 20.44 18.12 6.29
CA VAL A 45 20.80 19.49 5.89
C VAL A 45 19.59 20.41 5.95
N VAL A 46 18.43 19.94 5.43
CA VAL A 46 17.21 20.74 5.30
C VAL A 46 16.47 20.88 6.64
N ALA A 47 16.65 19.94 7.58
CA ALA A 47 15.95 19.92 8.87
C ALA A 47 16.09 21.21 9.69
N ARG A 48 17.15 22.00 9.46
CA ARG A 48 17.36 23.29 10.12
C ARG A 48 16.43 24.41 9.64
N ALA A 49 15.98 24.33 8.37
CA ALA A 49 15.11 25.33 7.74
C ALA A 49 13.67 24.85 7.62
N LEU A 50 13.48 23.59 7.23
CA LEU A 50 12.18 22.95 7.03
C LEU A 50 12.27 21.50 7.53
N PRO A 51 11.51 21.08 8.56
CA PRO A 51 11.53 19.71 9.06
C PRO A 51 10.79 18.77 8.11
N ILE A 52 11.38 18.51 6.92
CA ILE A 52 10.83 17.59 5.92
C ILE A 52 11.39 16.18 6.20
N PRO A 53 10.54 15.18 6.46
CA PRO A 53 10.98 13.81 6.68
C PRO A 53 11.70 13.19 5.48
N ALA A 54 12.71 12.37 5.75
CA ALA A 54 13.50 11.70 4.72
C ALA A 54 12.64 10.87 3.74
N MET A 55 11.50 10.31 4.18
CA MET A 55 10.59 9.53 3.32
C MET A 55 9.92 10.41 2.24
N VAL A 56 9.53 11.64 2.59
CA VAL A 56 8.97 12.59 1.61
C VAL A 56 10.04 13.02 0.62
N ILE A 57 11.25 13.30 1.11
CA ILE A 57 12.38 13.68 0.25
C ILE A 57 12.74 12.52 -0.69
N ALA A 58 12.75 11.27 -0.21
CA ALA A 58 13.00 10.08 -1.04
C ALA A 58 11.96 9.93 -2.16
N LEU A 59 10.68 10.17 -1.85
CA LEU A 59 9.61 10.16 -2.85
C LEU A 59 9.84 11.23 -3.92
N ILE A 60 10.11 12.48 -3.50
CA ILE A 60 10.32 13.61 -4.42
C ILE A 60 11.53 13.38 -5.32
N ILE A 61 12.68 12.97 -4.75
CA ILE A 61 13.89 12.63 -5.52
C ILE A 61 13.57 11.49 -6.51
N GLY A 62 12.85 10.44 -6.05
CA GLY A 62 12.44 9.33 -6.89
C GLY A 62 11.60 9.79 -8.07
N ILE A 63 10.58 10.62 -7.87
CA ILE A 63 9.72 11.16 -8.93
C ILE A 63 10.56 12.02 -9.92
N ALA A 64 11.46 12.85 -9.41
CA ALA A 64 12.33 13.66 -10.25
C ALA A 64 13.24 12.81 -11.16
N LEU A 65 13.70 11.66 -10.67
CA LEU A 65 14.54 10.71 -11.41
C LEU A 65 13.73 9.64 -12.17
N SER A 66 12.42 9.71 -12.20
CA SER A 66 11.55 8.69 -12.82
C SER A 66 11.87 8.46 -14.32
N ARG A 67 12.28 9.49 -15.05
CA ARG A 67 12.70 9.36 -16.46
C ARG A 67 13.94 8.48 -16.61
N VAL A 68 14.92 8.58 -15.70
CA VAL A 68 16.12 7.73 -15.68
C VAL A 68 15.74 6.30 -15.32
N ALA A 69 14.86 6.15 -14.34
CA ALA A 69 14.36 4.87 -13.86
C ALA A 69 13.44 4.15 -14.86
N ALA A 70 12.94 4.83 -15.89
CA ALA A 70 12.16 4.24 -16.98
C ALA A 70 12.95 3.21 -17.82
N ASN A 71 14.28 3.20 -17.73
CA ASN A 71 15.10 2.20 -18.40
C ASN A 71 14.75 0.79 -17.88
N PRO A 72 14.47 -0.19 -18.77
CA PRO A 72 14.11 -1.57 -18.41
C PRO A 72 15.06 -2.26 -17.45
N VAL A 73 16.32 -1.88 -17.43
CA VAL A 73 17.34 -2.47 -16.53
C VAL A 73 17.01 -2.26 -15.05
N PHE A 74 16.33 -1.15 -14.68
CA PHE A 74 15.97 -0.86 -13.30
C PHE A 74 14.64 -1.51 -12.86
N GLN A 75 13.74 -1.79 -13.80
CA GLN A 75 12.35 -2.20 -13.50
C GLN A 75 12.23 -3.45 -12.61
N PRO A 76 13.02 -4.54 -12.79
CA PRO A 76 12.93 -5.71 -11.93
C PRO A 76 13.26 -5.39 -10.46
N GLY A 77 14.31 -4.59 -10.23
CA GLY A 77 14.72 -4.18 -8.89
C GLY A 77 13.74 -3.22 -8.23
N LEU A 78 13.20 -2.25 -8.98
CA LEU A 78 12.15 -1.34 -8.49
C LEU A 78 10.89 -2.14 -8.08
N THR A 79 10.46 -3.06 -8.93
CA THR A 79 9.32 -3.95 -8.64
C THR A 79 9.57 -4.79 -7.38
N PHE A 80 10.78 -5.31 -7.20
CA PHE A 80 11.16 -6.04 -5.99
C PHE A 80 11.05 -5.14 -4.75
N CYS A 81 11.59 -3.92 -4.80
CA CYS A 81 11.53 -2.98 -3.67
C CYS A 81 10.09 -2.62 -3.29
N VAL A 82 9.24 -2.31 -4.27
CA VAL A 82 7.85 -1.91 -4.02
C VAL A 82 6.96 -3.10 -3.62
N LYS A 83 7.19 -4.32 -4.16
CA LYS A 83 6.31 -5.47 -3.90
C LYS A 83 6.78 -6.38 -2.77
N LYS A 84 8.10 -6.62 -2.65
CA LYS A 84 8.64 -7.56 -1.65
C LYS A 84 9.29 -6.84 -0.48
N LEU A 85 10.26 -5.96 -0.72
CA LEU A 85 10.98 -5.27 0.36
C LEU A 85 10.01 -4.44 1.22
N LEU A 86 9.09 -3.68 0.59
CA LEU A 86 8.06 -2.92 1.29
C LEU A 86 7.25 -3.78 2.26
N ARG A 87 6.73 -4.92 1.77
CA ARG A 87 5.88 -5.80 2.60
C ARG A 87 6.62 -6.32 3.83
N TRP A 88 7.87 -6.72 3.68
CA TRP A 88 8.69 -7.15 4.80
C TRP A 88 9.05 -5.99 5.73
N ALA A 89 9.37 -4.82 5.20
CA ALA A 89 9.63 -3.64 6.00
C ALA A 89 8.41 -3.22 6.84
N VAL A 90 7.20 -3.29 6.26
CA VAL A 90 5.93 -3.06 6.98
C VAL A 90 5.68 -4.16 8.01
N ALA A 91 5.95 -5.43 7.70
CA ALA A 91 5.82 -6.51 8.67
C ALA A 91 6.68 -6.25 9.92
N LEU A 92 7.92 -5.78 9.72
CA LEU A 92 8.85 -5.47 10.81
C LEU A 92 8.39 -4.29 11.68
N LEU A 93 7.52 -3.39 11.19
CA LEU A 93 6.94 -2.32 12.03
C LEU A 93 6.17 -2.88 13.23
N GLY A 94 5.72 -4.15 13.19
CA GLY A 94 5.05 -4.78 14.31
C GLY A 94 5.85 -4.77 15.62
N VAL A 95 7.19 -4.67 15.56
CA VAL A 95 8.01 -4.53 16.77
C VAL A 95 7.92 -3.14 17.44
N ARG A 96 7.34 -2.14 16.76
CA ARG A 96 7.10 -0.79 17.31
C ARG A 96 5.73 -0.66 17.95
N VAL A 97 4.76 -1.42 17.47
CA VAL A 97 3.35 -1.33 17.83
C VAL A 97 3.05 -2.31 18.97
N ALA A 98 2.34 -1.86 19.98
CA ALA A 98 1.79 -2.71 21.03
C ALA A 98 0.34 -3.12 20.71
N LEU A 99 -0.11 -4.24 21.26
CA LEU A 99 -1.53 -4.63 21.16
C LEU A 99 -2.47 -3.59 21.79
N GLY A 100 -1.99 -2.88 22.84
CA GLY A 100 -2.71 -1.76 23.43
C GLY A 100 -3.03 -0.65 22.44
N ASP A 101 -2.11 -0.35 21.51
CA ASP A 101 -2.33 0.68 20.48
C ASP A 101 -3.44 0.26 19.50
N ILE A 102 -3.56 -1.06 19.22
CA ILE A 102 -4.64 -1.61 18.39
C ILE A 102 -5.99 -1.49 19.11
N VAL A 103 -6.02 -1.81 20.39
CA VAL A 103 -7.24 -1.69 21.23
C VAL A 103 -7.63 -0.23 21.41
N ALA A 104 -6.64 0.67 21.53
CA ALA A 104 -6.85 2.11 21.68
C ALA A 104 -7.52 2.78 20.47
N LEU A 105 -7.54 2.13 19.29
CA LEU A 105 -8.34 2.61 18.14
C LEU A 105 -9.82 2.78 18.49
N GLY A 106 -10.32 1.97 19.43
CA GLY A 106 -11.71 2.01 19.86
C GLY A 106 -12.71 1.46 18.84
N VAL A 107 -13.87 1.03 19.34
CA VAL A 107 -14.93 0.47 18.50
C VAL A 107 -15.47 1.51 17.51
N GLY A 108 -15.54 2.78 17.90
CA GLY A 108 -16.00 3.88 17.03
C GLY A 108 -15.18 3.97 15.76
N THR A 109 -13.85 3.99 15.86
CA THR A 109 -12.95 4.03 14.69
C THR A 109 -13.13 2.79 13.82
N VAL A 110 -13.27 1.61 14.40
CA VAL A 110 -13.51 0.36 13.66
C VAL A 110 -14.82 0.44 12.85
N VAL A 111 -15.89 0.93 13.46
CA VAL A 111 -17.19 1.12 12.78
C VAL A 111 -17.05 2.12 11.63
N VAL A 112 -16.38 3.24 11.85
CA VAL A 112 -16.15 4.26 10.80
C VAL A 112 -15.35 3.64 9.63
N VAL A 113 -14.31 2.85 9.91
CA VAL A 113 -13.51 2.18 8.87
C VAL A 113 -14.40 1.26 8.04
N VAL A 114 -15.16 0.36 8.68
CA VAL A 114 -16.02 -0.62 7.97
C VAL A 114 -17.11 0.09 7.18
N ALA A 115 -17.78 1.08 7.78
CA ALA A 115 -18.83 1.85 7.13
C ALA A 115 -18.30 2.64 5.92
N SER A 116 -17.16 3.33 6.07
CA SER A 116 -16.54 4.07 4.97
C SER A 116 -16.12 3.17 3.81
N MET A 117 -15.62 1.97 4.11
CA MET A 117 -15.28 0.97 3.09
C MET A 117 -16.54 0.48 2.34
N ALA A 118 -17.61 0.15 3.05
CA ALA A 118 -18.87 -0.32 2.46
C ALA A 118 -19.52 0.77 1.59
N ILE A 119 -19.59 2.01 2.08
CA ILE A 119 -20.13 3.16 1.35
C ILE A 119 -19.28 3.44 0.10
N THR A 120 -17.96 3.39 0.20
CA THR A 120 -17.06 3.64 -0.92
C THR A 120 -17.18 2.55 -1.99
N LEU A 121 -17.31 1.29 -1.59
CA LEU A 121 -17.55 0.18 -2.52
C LEU A 121 -18.87 0.38 -3.27
N ALA A 122 -19.97 0.70 -2.56
CA ALA A 122 -21.26 0.99 -3.16
C ALA A 122 -21.22 2.22 -4.09
N ALA A 123 -20.50 3.28 -3.66
CA ALA A 123 -20.29 4.47 -4.46
C ALA A 123 -19.54 4.17 -5.77
N GLY A 124 -18.58 3.24 -5.75
CA GLY A 124 -17.91 2.79 -6.98
C GLY A 124 -18.86 2.28 -8.05
N PHE A 125 -19.83 1.45 -7.66
CA PHE A 125 -20.88 1.00 -8.58
C PHE A 125 -21.79 2.13 -9.06
N ALA A 126 -22.22 3.01 -8.15
CA ALA A 126 -23.14 4.10 -8.45
C ALA A 126 -22.49 5.14 -9.39
N ILE A 127 -21.27 5.54 -9.10
CA ILE A 127 -20.53 6.55 -9.88
C ILE A 127 -20.16 6.00 -11.26
N ALA A 128 -19.70 4.74 -11.35
CA ALA A 128 -19.42 4.11 -12.65
C ALA A 128 -20.67 4.05 -13.51
N ARG A 129 -21.82 3.69 -12.93
CA ARG A 129 -23.11 3.72 -13.63
C ARG A 129 -23.47 5.13 -14.10
N PHE A 130 -23.26 6.15 -13.28
CA PHE A 130 -23.52 7.55 -13.64
C PHE A 130 -22.70 8.00 -14.86
N PHE A 131 -21.43 7.58 -14.95
CA PHE A 131 -20.57 7.88 -16.09
C PHE A 131 -20.73 6.91 -17.27
N GLY A 132 -21.71 6.01 -17.24
CA GLY A 132 -21.97 5.04 -18.31
C GLY A 132 -20.90 3.96 -18.45
N GLN A 133 -20.18 3.63 -17.37
CA GLN A 133 -19.11 2.64 -17.35
C GLN A 133 -19.66 1.25 -16.95
N PRO A 134 -18.93 0.16 -17.29
CA PRO A 134 -19.31 -1.18 -16.88
C PRO A 134 -19.39 -1.33 -15.36
N ARG A 135 -20.33 -2.14 -14.86
CA ARG A 135 -20.42 -2.48 -13.42
C ARG A 135 -19.11 -3.08 -12.90
N GLY A 136 -18.40 -3.85 -13.74
CA GLY A 136 -17.09 -4.40 -13.43
C GLY A 136 -16.06 -3.32 -13.11
N TYR A 137 -16.03 -2.23 -13.88
CA TYR A 137 -15.16 -1.09 -13.58
C TYR A 137 -15.51 -0.44 -12.23
N GLY A 138 -16.80 -0.26 -11.95
CA GLY A 138 -17.26 0.26 -10.67
C GLY A 138 -16.83 -0.60 -9.47
N ALA A 139 -16.87 -1.92 -9.62
CA ALA A 139 -16.39 -2.86 -8.62
C ALA A 139 -14.86 -2.73 -8.41
N LEU A 140 -14.08 -2.63 -9.50
CA LEU A 140 -12.63 -2.46 -9.44
C LEU A 140 -12.25 -1.15 -8.77
N ALA A 141 -12.83 -0.02 -9.21
CA ALA A 141 -12.55 1.30 -8.65
C ALA A 141 -13.00 1.42 -7.19
N GLY A 142 -14.20 0.92 -6.86
CA GLY A 142 -14.73 0.90 -5.50
C GLY A 142 -13.89 0.06 -4.55
N ALA A 143 -13.52 -1.16 -4.92
CA ALA A 143 -12.67 -2.03 -4.10
C ALA A 143 -11.25 -1.47 -3.95
N ALA A 144 -10.67 -0.91 -5.01
CA ALA A 144 -9.35 -0.28 -4.98
C ALA A 144 -9.30 0.84 -3.94
N THR A 145 -10.24 1.76 -3.98
CA THR A 145 -10.31 2.92 -3.07
C THR A 145 -10.75 2.52 -1.67
N ALA A 146 -11.66 1.54 -1.54
CA ALA A 146 -12.16 1.08 -0.24
C ALA A 146 -11.11 0.28 0.56
N VAL A 147 -10.16 -0.43 -0.06
CA VAL A 147 -9.27 -1.36 0.67
C VAL A 147 -7.80 -0.96 0.58
N CYS A 148 -7.07 -1.45 -0.44
CA CYS A 148 -5.61 -1.33 -0.51
C CYS A 148 -5.08 -1.11 -1.94
N GLY A 149 -5.80 -0.37 -2.75
CA GLY A 149 -5.34 0.06 -4.06
C GLY A 149 -5.14 -1.10 -5.03
N ALA A 150 -3.93 -1.20 -5.58
CA ALA A 150 -3.58 -2.18 -6.60
C ALA A 150 -3.87 -3.63 -6.19
N SER A 151 -3.59 -4.02 -4.95
CA SER A 151 -3.85 -5.39 -4.48
C SER A 151 -5.34 -5.72 -4.46
N ALA A 152 -6.17 -4.76 -4.04
CA ALA A 152 -7.63 -4.93 -4.05
C ALA A 152 -8.17 -4.99 -5.48
N THR A 153 -7.65 -4.18 -6.40
CA THR A 153 -8.00 -4.24 -7.82
C THR A 153 -7.75 -5.63 -8.41
N LEU A 154 -6.54 -6.16 -8.20
CA LEU A 154 -6.16 -7.48 -8.73
C LEU A 154 -6.97 -8.62 -8.11
N ALA A 155 -7.20 -8.58 -6.80
CA ALA A 155 -8.04 -9.58 -6.14
C ALA A 155 -9.49 -9.51 -6.60
N THR A 156 -10.06 -8.31 -6.71
CA THR A 156 -11.44 -8.11 -7.18
C THR A 156 -11.61 -8.49 -8.64
N SER A 157 -10.59 -8.29 -9.47
CA SER A 157 -10.66 -8.67 -10.90
C SER A 157 -10.89 -10.16 -11.12
N THR A 158 -10.52 -11.03 -10.15
CA THR A 158 -10.75 -12.48 -10.26
C THR A 158 -12.22 -12.88 -10.14
N VAL A 159 -13.04 -12.07 -9.46
CA VAL A 159 -14.47 -12.32 -9.24
C VAL A 159 -15.38 -11.45 -10.11
N VAL A 160 -14.82 -10.45 -10.77
CA VAL A 160 -15.54 -9.61 -11.73
C VAL A 160 -15.64 -10.35 -13.07
N PRO A 161 -16.83 -10.50 -13.67
CA PRO A 161 -17.01 -11.15 -14.97
C PRO A 161 -16.18 -10.51 -16.07
N SER A 162 -15.92 -11.26 -17.14
CA SER A 162 -15.24 -10.71 -18.32
C SER A 162 -16.16 -9.73 -19.06
N TYR A 163 -15.61 -8.60 -19.48
CA TYR A 163 -16.26 -7.59 -20.31
C TYR A 163 -15.23 -6.93 -21.23
N PRO A 164 -15.66 -6.33 -22.37
CA PRO A 164 -14.75 -5.64 -23.28
C PRO A 164 -13.97 -4.53 -22.58
N GLY A 165 -12.63 -4.57 -22.63
CA GLY A 165 -11.77 -3.57 -22.01
C GLY A 165 -11.36 -3.85 -20.55
N LYS A 166 -11.79 -4.97 -19.95
CA LYS A 166 -11.49 -5.31 -18.53
C LYS A 166 -9.99 -5.20 -18.19
N GLU A 167 -9.10 -5.72 -19.03
CA GLU A 167 -7.66 -5.70 -18.77
C GLU A 167 -7.10 -4.26 -18.76
N ALA A 168 -7.58 -3.41 -19.67
CA ALA A 168 -7.23 -1.99 -19.70
C ALA A 168 -7.75 -1.27 -18.44
N ASP A 169 -8.97 -1.58 -18.00
CA ASP A 169 -9.57 -1.03 -16.80
C ASP A 169 -8.80 -1.43 -15.54
N ILE A 170 -8.37 -2.70 -15.44
CA ILE A 170 -7.52 -3.18 -14.34
C ILE A 170 -6.22 -2.39 -14.30
N ALA A 171 -5.53 -2.28 -15.44
CA ALA A 171 -4.28 -1.54 -15.53
C ALA A 171 -4.47 -0.05 -15.16
N PHE A 172 -5.56 0.54 -15.66
CA PHE A 172 -5.95 1.91 -15.35
C PHE A 172 -6.15 2.13 -13.84
N VAL A 173 -6.99 1.31 -13.20
CA VAL A 173 -7.30 1.46 -11.77
C VAL A 173 -6.04 1.29 -10.94
N VAL A 174 -5.16 0.32 -11.27
CA VAL A 174 -3.89 0.12 -10.57
C VAL A 174 -2.99 1.36 -10.65
N VAL A 175 -2.84 1.95 -11.82
CA VAL A 175 -2.01 3.16 -12.00
C VAL A 175 -2.67 4.37 -11.34
N GLY A 176 -3.96 4.58 -11.57
CA GLY A 176 -4.70 5.74 -11.08
C GLY A 176 -4.81 5.77 -9.55
N VAL A 177 -5.08 4.62 -8.90
CA VAL A 177 -5.18 4.57 -7.44
C VAL A 177 -3.82 4.80 -6.77
N ASN A 178 -2.72 4.35 -7.38
CA ASN A 178 -1.38 4.64 -6.89
C ASN A 178 -1.04 6.14 -7.01
N ALA A 179 -1.46 6.76 -8.12
CA ALA A 179 -1.30 8.20 -8.31
C ALA A 179 -2.07 9.00 -7.25
N LEU A 180 -3.35 8.67 -7.02
CA LEU A 180 -4.16 9.30 -5.98
C LEU A 180 -3.58 9.09 -4.58
N ALA A 181 -3.07 7.90 -4.28
CA ALA A 181 -2.41 7.61 -3.01
C ALA A 181 -1.13 8.43 -2.83
N THR A 182 -0.36 8.66 -3.90
CA THR A 182 0.83 9.55 -3.88
C THR A 182 0.43 11.00 -3.61
N VAL A 183 -0.63 11.49 -4.25
CA VAL A 183 -1.20 12.82 -3.98
C VAL A 183 -1.65 12.91 -2.51
N GLY A 184 -2.38 11.89 -2.02
CA GLY A 184 -2.82 11.84 -0.63
C GLY A 184 -1.65 11.82 0.37
N MET A 185 -0.57 11.09 0.07
CA MET A 185 0.64 11.05 0.91
C MET A 185 1.24 12.45 1.14
N VAL A 186 1.21 13.30 0.12
CA VAL A 186 1.82 14.64 0.20
C VAL A 186 0.83 15.66 0.77
N LEU A 187 -0.45 15.60 0.39
CA LEU A 187 -1.42 16.65 0.69
C LEU A 187 -2.19 16.44 2.01
N TYR A 188 -2.47 15.18 2.39
CA TYR A 188 -3.33 14.93 3.54
C TYR A 188 -2.70 15.29 4.89
N PRO A 189 -1.40 15.03 5.17
CA PRO A 189 -0.80 15.44 6.43
C PRO A 189 -0.89 16.94 6.72
N PRO A 190 -0.52 17.85 5.80
CA PRO A 190 -0.70 19.28 6.03
C PRO A 190 -2.18 19.69 6.14
N ILE A 191 -3.10 19.06 5.41
CA ILE A 191 -4.55 19.33 5.54
C ILE A 191 -5.02 18.94 6.95
N CYS A 192 -4.64 17.77 7.46
CA CYS A 192 -4.97 17.33 8.82
C CYS A 192 -4.46 18.31 9.87
N ALA A 193 -3.25 18.84 9.71
CA ALA A 193 -2.68 19.84 10.60
C ALA A 193 -3.48 21.15 10.56
N LEU A 194 -3.88 21.61 9.38
CA LEU A 194 -4.68 22.84 9.20
C LEU A 194 -6.07 22.74 9.84
N ILE A 195 -6.71 21.58 9.81
CA ILE A 195 -8.04 21.37 10.45
C ILE A 195 -7.94 20.98 11.93
N GLY A 196 -6.72 20.95 12.49
CA GLY A 196 -6.48 20.74 13.92
C GLY A 196 -6.79 19.34 14.42
N LEU A 197 -6.57 18.29 13.62
CA LEU A 197 -6.70 16.92 14.09
C LEU A 197 -5.58 16.57 15.07
N ASP A 198 -5.94 15.92 16.17
CA ASP A 198 -4.95 15.32 17.07
C ASP A 198 -4.20 14.17 16.38
N PRO A 199 -3.03 13.73 16.90
CA PRO A 199 -2.21 12.71 16.27
C PRO A 199 -2.92 11.39 16.01
N HIS A 200 -3.78 10.94 16.93
CA HIS A 200 -4.51 9.69 16.79
C HIS A 200 -5.56 9.78 15.65
N MET A 201 -6.35 10.86 15.63
CA MET A 201 -7.33 11.11 14.56
C MET A 201 -6.66 11.31 13.20
N MET A 202 -5.51 12.03 13.17
CA MET A 202 -4.72 12.20 11.96
C MET A 202 -4.25 10.84 11.44
N GLY A 203 -3.69 9.98 12.29
CA GLY A 203 -3.29 8.62 11.92
C GLY A 203 -4.46 7.80 11.39
N ALA A 204 -5.59 7.82 12.08
CA ALA A 204 -6.79 7.12 11.65
C ALA A 204 -7.29 7.62 10.29
N MET A 205 -7.36 8.95 10.08
CA MET A 205 -7.76 9.55 8.81
C MET A 205 -6.82 9.16 7.67
N LEU A 206 -5.50 9.23 7.86
CA LEU A 206 -4.53 8.80 6.84
C LEU A 206 -4.67 7.31 6.50
N GLY A 207 -4.86 6.45 7.51
CA GLY A 207 -5.08 5.02 7.34
C GLY A 207 -6.37 4.68 6.60
N ILE A 208 -7.45 5.46 6.81
CA ILE A 208 -8.74 5.31 6.12
C ILE A 208 -8.66 5.80 4.68
N THR A 209 -8.01 6.91 4.41
CA THR A 209 -8.20 7.66 3.16
C THR A 209 -7.12 7.40 2.11
N ILE A 210 -5.88 7.18 2.51
CA ILE A 210 -4.80 6.84 1.58
C ILE A 210 -4.92 5.38 1.14
N HIS A 211 -4.83 5.12 -0.17
CA HIS A 211 -5.22 3.83 -0.73
C HIS A 211 -4.15 2.75 -0.62
N ASP A 212 -2.88 3.06 -0.64
CA ASP A 212 -1.78 2.08 -0.60
C ASP A 212 -0.99 2.14 0.73
N VAL A 213 -0.46 0.98 1.15
CA VAL A 213 0.26 0.84 2.43
C VAL A 213 1.55 1.66 2.44
N ALA A 214 2.29 1.72 1.32
CA ALA A 214 3.54 2.47 1.24
C ALA A 214 3.32 3.96 1.49
N GLN A 215 2.30 4.53 0.85
CA GLN A 215 1.96 5.94 1.00
C GLN A 215 1.38 6.25 2.38
N VAL A 216 0.62 5.32 2.98
CA VAL A 216 0.15 5.47 4.37
C VAL A 216 1.33 5.54 5.33
N VAL A 217 2.29 4.63 5.20
CA VAL A 217 3.52 4.62 6.00
C VAL A 217 4.28 5.93 5.79
N GLY A 218 4.49 6.32 4.53
CA GLY A 218 5.17 7.56 4.19
C GLY A 218 4.49 8.79 4.78
N ALA A 219 3.17 8.91 4.66
CA ALA A 219 2.39 10.02 5.18
C ALA A 219 2.40 10.06 6.72
N GLY A 220 2.16 8.92 7.37
CA GLY A 220 2.05 8.84 8.82
C GLY A 220 3.37 9.13 9.53
N TYR A 221 4.44 8.41 9.17
CA TYR A 221 5.76 8.63 9.77
C TYR A 221 6.44 9.93 9.32
N ALA A 222 5.91 10.60 8.31
CA ALA A 222 6.29 11.96 7.98
C ALA A 222 5.85 12.98 9.04
N VAL A 223 4.81 12.66 9.82
CA VAL A 223 4.30 13.54 10.89
C VAL A 223 4.94 13.17 12.22
N SER A 224 4.73 11.92 12.68
CA SER A 224 5.31 11.39 13.93
C SER A 224 5.20 9.86 13.96
N ASP A 225 5.92 9.22 14.89
CA ASP A 225 5.79 7.79 15.13
C ASP A 225 4.37 7.39 15.58
N GLU A 226 3.71 8.22 16.39
CA GLU A 226 2.34 8.00 16.85
C GLU A 226 1.34 7.99 15.68
N VAL A 227 1.39 9.01 14.84
CA VAL A 227 0.55 9.11 13.63
C VAL A 227 0.83 7.95 12.68
N GLY A 228 2.12 7.60 12.50
CA GLY A 228 2.54 6.49 11.65
C GLY A 228 2.02 5.14 12.13
N ASN A 229 2.17 4.84 13.43
CA ASN A 229 1.69 3.60 14.03
C ASN A 229 0.17 3.47 13.86
N THR A 230 -0.60 4.51 14.24
CA THR A 230 -2.06 4.52 14.10
C THR A 230 -2.48 4.33 12.65
N ALA A 231 -1.87 5.06 11.72
CA ALA A 231 -2.17 4.96 10.29
C ALA A 231 -1.92 3.56 9.73
N VAL A 232 -0.81 2.93 10.12
CA VAL A 232 -0.47 1.56 9.70
C VAL A 232 -1.46 0.54 10.27
N ILE A 233 -1.81 0.65 11.56
CA ILE A 233 -2.79 -0.26 12.20
C ILE A 233 -4.13 -0.20 11.46
N VAL A 234 -4.67 1.00 11.25
CA VAL A 234 -5.94 1.20 10.53
C VAL A 234 -5.84 0.66 9.10
N LYS A 235 -4.73 0.92 8.41
CA LYS A 235 -4.54 0.42 7.04
C LYS A 235 -4.44 -1.09 6.99
N LEU A 236 -3.74 -1.73 7.91
CA LEU A 236 -3.63 -3.19 7.95
C LEU A 236 -4.98 -3.83 8.29
N PHE A 237 -5.77 -3.23 9.17
CA PHE A 237 -7.15 -3.66 9.44
C PHE A 237 -7.99 -3.68 8.16
N ARG A 238 -7.91 -2.63 7.32
CA ARG A 238 -8.58 -2.62 5.99
C ARG A 238 -8.06 -3.73 5.07
N VAL A 239 -6.76 -4.01 5.08
CA VAL A 239 -6.16 -5.10 4.29
C VAL A 239 -6.71 -6.46 4.71
N PHE A 240 -6.94 -6.71 6.01
CA PHE A 240 -7.60 -7.93 6.48
C PHE A 240 -9.04 -8.05 5.96
N LEU A 241 -9.73 -6.93 5.77
CA LEU A 241 -11.08 -6.91 5.21
C LEU A 241 -11.13 -7.10 3.67
N LEU A 242 -9.98 -7.30 3.00
CA LEU A 242 -9.94 -7.58 1.57
C LEU A 242 -10.75 -8.82 1.19
N LEU A 243 -10.61 -9.90 1.98
CA LEU A 243 -11.33 -11.15 1.70
C LEU A 243 -12.85 -10.96 1.73
N PRO A 244 -13.47 -10.43 2.80
CA PRO A 244 -14.92 -10.20 2.81
C PRO A 244 -15.38 -9.22 1.71
N VAL A 245 -14.60 -8.22 1.36
CA VAL A 245 -14.93 -7.30 0.25
C VAL A 245 -14.95 -8.04 -1.08
N VAL A 246 -13.94 -8.85 -1.40
CA VAL A 246 -13.89 -9.63 -2.67
C VAL A 246 -15.04 -10.64 -2.73
N LEU A 247 -15.33 -11.32 -1.62
CA LEU A 247 -16.46 -12.26 -1.55
C LEU A 247 -17.80 -11.55 -1.75
N SER A 248 -17.98 -10.35 -1.17
CA SER A 248 -19.21 -9.55 -1.36
C SER A 248 -19.40 -9.13 -2.80
N VAL A 249 -18.31 -8.73 -3.49
CA VAL A 249 -18.35 -8.40 -4.93
C VAL A 249 -18.66 -9.65 -5.76
N GLY A 250 -18.04 -10.79 -5.48
CA GLY A 250 -18.31 -12.05 -6.17
C GLY A 250 -19.78 -12.47 -6.00
N TRP A 251 -20.30 -12.44 -4.77
CA TRP A 251 -21.71 -12.73 -4.48
C TRP A 251 -22.68 -11.79 -5.22
N TYR A 252 -22.35 -10.50 -5.31
CA TYR A 252 -23.14 -9.55 -6.10
C TYR A 252 -23.23 -9.96 -7.56
N PHE A 253 -22.11 -10.29 -8.20
CA PHE A 253 -22.09 -10.71 -9.61
C PHE A 253 -22.80 -12.06 -9.84
N THR A 254 -22.66 -13.00 -8.90
CA THR A 254 -23.43 -14.26 -8.92
C THR A 254 -24.94 -14.00 -8.94
N ARG A 255 -25.42 -13.13 -8.06
CA ARG A 255 -26.87 -12.83 -7.96
C ARG A 255 -27.45 -12.22 -9.23
N ILE A 256 -26.67 -11.53 -10.02
CA ILE A 256 -27.13 -10.97 -11.30
C ILE A 256 -26.90 -11.90 -12.49
N GLY A 257 -26.58 -13.19 -12.24
CA GLY A 257 -26.48 -14.24 -13.26
C GLY A 257 -25.20 -14.21 -14.09
N ALA A 258 -24.13 -13.58 -13.61
CA ALA A 258 -22.85 -13.56 -14.29
C ALA A 258 -22.04 -14.85 -14.01
N GLU A 259 -21.33 -15.36 -15.01
CA GLU A 259 -20.46 -16.52 -14.85
C GLU A 259 -19.29 -16.23 -13.87
N HIS A 260 -18.94 -17.25 -13.08
CA HIS A 260 -17.93 -17.11 -12.01
C HIS A 260 -16.51 -17.20 -12.54
N GLY A 261 -15.64 -16.34 -11.99
CA GLY A 261 -14.21 -16.58 -11.97
C GLY A 261 -13.78 -17.24 -10.64
N ASP A 262 -12.71 -18.02 -10.66
CA ASP A 262 -12.11 -18.62 -9.45
C ASP A 262 -11.54 -17.53 -8.53
N ALA A 263 -12.18 -17.29 -7.40
CA ALA A 263 -11.73 -16.32 -6.41
C ALA A 263 -10.44 -16.79 -5.74
N ARG A 264 -9.29 -16.24 -6.15
CA ARG A 264 -8.00 -16.42 -5.45
C ARG A 264 -7.64 -15.12 -4.73
N VAL A 265 -7.99 -15.05 -3.45
CA VAL A 265 -7.59 -13.91 -2.61
C VAL A 265 -6.28 -14.28 -1.91
N PRO A 266 -5.18 -13.60 -2.20
CA PRO A 266 -3.92 -13.88 -1.52
C PRO A 266 -4.02 -13.47 -0.05
N VAL A 267 -3.68 -14.39 0.84
CA VAL A 267 -3.54 -14.10 2.28
C VAL A 267 -2.41 -13.08 2.48
N PRO A 268 -2.64 -11.97 3.16
CA PRO A 268 -1.62 -10.95 3.38
C PRO A 268 -0.62 -11.39 4.47
N VAL A 269 0.26 -12.33 4.15
CA VAL A 269 1.24 -12.92 5.10
C VAL A 269 2.03 -11.85 5.85
N PHE A 270 2.40 -10.74 5.19
CA PHE A 270 3.12 -9.64 5.84
C PHE A 270 2.32 -8.98 6.97
N ALA A 271 0.98 -8.91 6.85
CA ALA A 271 0.12 -8.36 7.90
C ALA A 271 -0.03 -9.34 9.07
N LEU A 272 -0.04 -10.66 8.80
CA LEU A 272 0.00 -11.67 9.87
C LEU A 272 1.33 -11.63 10.64
N VAL A 273 2.45 -11.47 9.93
CA VAL A 273 3.78 -11.31 10.58
C VAL A 273 3.82 -10.00 11.39
N PHE A 274 3.28 -8.90 10.88
CA PHE A 274 3.14 -7.66 11.64
C PHE A 274 2.39 -7.91 12.96
N LEU A 275 1.21 -8.55 12.89
CA LEU A 275 0.41 -8.84 14.08
C LEU A 275 1.15 -9.76 15.07
N ALA A 276 1.82 -10.80 14.57
CA ALA A 276 2.64 -11.68 15.41
C ALA A 276 3.74 -10.91 16.14
N LEU A 277 4.42 -10.00 15.45
CA LEU A 277 5.44 -9.15 16.06
C LEU A 277 4.86 -8.14 17.07
N CYS A 278 3.64 -7.61 16.84
CA CYS A 278 2.93 -6.81 17.84
C CYS A 278 2.65 -7.62 19.12
N VAL A 279 2.21 -8.88 18.96
CA VAL A 279 1.97 -9.79 20.11
C VAL A 279 3.27 -10.02 20.87
N VAL A 280 4.35 -10.37 20.18
CA VAL A 280 5.68 -10.57 20.80
C VAL A 280 6.13 -9.31 21.52
N ASN A 281 6.10 -8.14 20.86
CA ASN A 281 6.49 -6.87 21.45
C ASN A 281 5.67 -6.51 22.69
N SER A 282 4.40 -6.89 22.74
CA SER A 282 3.51 -6.67 23.90
C SER A 282 3.73 -7.67 25.01
N ALA A 283 4.17 -8.89 24.70
CA ALA A 283 4.40 -9.95 25.70
C ALA A 283 5.75 -9.83 26.41
N ILE A 284 6.80 -9.34 25.75
CA ILE A 284 8.15 -9.25 26.29
C ILE A 284 8.24 -8.51 27.65
N PRO A 285 7.55 -7.38 27.90
CA PRO A 285 7.60 -6.67 29.18
C PRO A 285 7.14 -7.50 30.37
N TYR A 286 6.31 -8.54 30.15
CA TYR A 286 5.84 -9.46 31.20
C TYR A 286 6.86 -10.55 31.55
N VAL A 287 7.98 -10.65 30.82
CA VAL A 287 9.05 -11.61 31.05
C VAL A 287 10.40 -10.84 31.17
N PRO A 288 10.73 -10.30 32.36
CA PRO A 288 11.86 -9.41 32.57
C PRO A 288 13.21 -9.97 32.08
N ALA A 289 13.39 -11.30 32.16
CA ALA A 289 14.62 -11.97 31.70
C ALA A 289 14.85 -11.86 30.18
N LEU A 290 13.80 -11.65 29.38
CA LEU A 290 13.90 -11.52 27.91
C LEU A 290 14.14 -10.08 27.46
N VAL A 291 13.86 -9.08 28.29
CA VAL A 291 14.00 -7.66 27.93
C VAL A 291 15.41 -7.30 27.45
N PRO A 292 16.50 -7.65 28.16
CA PRO A 292 17.84 -7.31 27.73
C PRO A 292 18.28 -8.01 26.43
N ILE A 293 17.73 -9.21 26.16
CA ILE A 293 18.00 -9.95 24.93
C ILE A 293 17.20 -9.37 23.76
N TYR A 294 15.95 -8.99 24.02
CA TYR A 294 15.06 -8.45 23.00
C TYR A 294 15.40 -7.03 22.56
N ALA A 295 15.91 -6.19 23.46
CA ALA A 295 16.19 -4.79 23.15
C ALA A 295 17.13 -4.59 21.94
N PRO A 296 18.30 -5.27 21.84
CA PRO A 296 19.16 -5.15 20.67
C PRO A 296 18.51 -5.73 19.39
N VAL A 297 17.77 -6.84 19.50
CA VAL A 297 17.03 -7.42 18.37
C VAL A 297 15.99 -6.43 17.85
N LYS A 298 15.21 -5.83 18.75
CA LYS A 298 14.22 -4.80 18.41
C LYS A 298 14.87 -3.61 17.70
N ALA A 299 16.04 -3.15 18.16
CA ALA A 299 16.76 -2.06 17.52
C ALA A 299 17.19 -2.39 16.09
N VAL A 300 17.71 -3.60 15.85
CA VAL A 300 18.08 -4.08 14.50
C VAL A 300 16.84 -4.18 13.59
N LEU A 301 15.75 -4.78 14.07
CA LEU A 301 14.51 -4.92 13.29
C LEU A 301 13.90 -3.56 12.96
N ASN A 302 13.92 -2.62 13.90
CA ASN A 302 13.50 -1.23 13.67
C ASN A 302 14.34 -0.54 12.60
N GLY A 303 15.66 -0.69 12.67
CA GLY A 303 16.58 -0.16 11.65
C GLY A 303 16.30 -0.76 10.28
N ALA A 304 16.16 -2.09 10.20
CA ALA A 304 15.83 -2.80 8.95
C ALA A 304 14.48 -2.36 8.37
N SER A 305 13.46 -2.18 9.21
CA SER A 305 12.16 -1.64 8.80
C SER A 305 12.30 -0.23 8.24
N THR A 306 12.94 0.69 8.96
CA THR A 306 13.10 2.10 8.55
C THR A 306 13.82 2.21 7.21
N TRP A 307 14.97 1.53 7.05
CA TRP A 307 15.70 1.54 5.79
C TRP A 307 14.96 0.84 4.66
N GLY A 308 14.31 -0.29 4.96
CA GLY A 308 13.48 -1.00 3.98
C GLY A 308 12.33 -0.14 3.46
N LEU A 309 11.65 0.62 4.33
CA LEU A 309 10.61 1.56 3.95
C LEU A 309 11.15 2.71 3.12
N LEU A 310 12.27 3.30 3.52
CA LEU A 310 12.88 4.43 2.83
C LEU A 310 13.30 4.06 1.40
N ILE A 311 13.94 2.88 1.24
CA ILE A 311 14.31 2.33 -0.08
C ILE A 311 13.06 2.05 -0.91
N ALA A 312 12.02 1.46 -0.31
CA ALA A 312 10.79 1.13 -1.02
C ALA A 312 10.02 2.38 -1.48
N ILE A 313 9.98 3.45 -0.67
CA ILE A 313 9.35 4.72 -1.02
C ILE A 313 10.17 5.45 -2.11
N GLY A 314 11.49 5.40 -2.03
CA GLY A 314 12.37 5.88 -3.12
C GLY A 314 12.10 5.14 -4.44
N ALA A 315 11.99 3.80 -4.37
CA ALA A 315 11.63 2.97 -5.54
C ALA A 315 10.23 3.29 -6.08
N LEU A 316 9.27 3.57 -5.19
CA LEU A 316 7.92 3.97 -5.56
C LEU A 316 7.96 5.29 -6.35
N GLY A 317 8.71 6.29 -5.86
CA GLY A 317 8.90 7.55 -6.57
C GLY A 317 9.53 7.35 -7.95
N LEU A 318 10.61 6.55 -8.03
CA LEU A 318 11.27 6.20 -9.29
C LEU A 318 10.34 5.50 -10.29
N GLY A 319 9.40 4.67 -9.82
CA GLY A 319 8.41 3.99 -10.64
C GLY A 319 7.18 4.83 -11.00
N THR A 320 7.04 6.04 -10.45
CA THR A 320 5.89 6.91 -10.72
C THR A 320 6.11 7.71 -11.99
N SER A 321 5.28 7.47 -13.02
CA SER A 321 5.33 8.19 -14.30
C SER A 321 4.21 9.23 -14.40
N PRO A 322 4.51 10.53 -14.33
CA PRO A 322 3.50 11.59 -14.51
C PRO A 322 2.80 11.55 -15.87
N SER A 323 3.52 11.14 -16.93
CA SER A 323 2.96 11.04 -18.28
C SER A 323 1.94 9.90 -18.43
N ALA A 324 2.12 8.78 -17.72
CA ALA A 324 1.15 7.69 -17.72
C ALA A 324 -0.18 8.11 -17.09
N ILE A 325 -0.15 9.01 -16.11
CA ILE A 325 -1.34 9.57 -15.46
C ILE A 325 -2.11 10.46 -16.44
N ALA A 326 -1.41 11.27 -17.25
CA ALA A 326 -2.03 12.20 -18.20
C ALA A 326 -2.72 11.51 -19.39
N ALA A 327 -2.36 10.27 -19.71
CA ALA A 327 -2.94 9.49 -20.82
C ALA A 327 -4.31 8.88 -20.52
N LEU A 328 -4.83 9.06 -19.32
CA LEU A 328 -6.03 8.39 -18.83
C LEU A 328 -7.34 9.07 -19.31
N GLY A 329 -8.31 8.27 -19.71
CA GLY A 329 -9.61 8.76 -20.13
C GLY A 329 -10.36 9.48 -18.98
N TRP A 330 -10.90 10.68 -19.23
CA TRP A 330 -11.46 11.56 -18.20
C TRP A 330 -12.57 10.88 -17.35
N ARG A 331 -13.44 10.03 -17.96
CA ARG A 331 -14.51 9.33 -17.24
C ARG A 331 -13.96 8.36 -16.19
N HIS A 332 -12.89 7.65 -16.53
CA HIS A 332 -12.21 6.71 -15.62
C HIS A 332 -11.54 7.46 -14.48
N VAL A 333 -10.85 8.57 -14.79
CA VAL A 333 -10.27 9.47 -13.78
C VAL A 333 -11.36 10.01 -12.86
N ALA A 334 -12.47 10.50 -13.42
CA ALA A 334 -13.58 11.07 -12.64
C ALA A 334 -14.19 10.03 -11.67
N THR A 335 -14.44 8.80 -12.14
CA THR A 335 -14.97 7.74 -11.27
C THR A 335 -14.01 7.41 -10.14
N LEU A 336 -12.72 7.22 -10.45
CA LEU A 336 -11.72 6.86 -9.45
C LEU A 336 -11.48 7.98 -8.44
N THR A 337 -11.42 9.23 -8.91
CA THR A 337 -11.26 10.40 -8.04
C THR A 337 -12.51 10.61 -7.17
N ALA A 338 -13.71 10.45 -7.74
CA ALA A 338 -14.95 10.59 -6.99
C ALA A 338 -15.06 9.52 -5.90
N THR A 339 -14.70 8.26 -6.17
CA THR A 339 -14.68 7.21 -5.13
C THR A 339 -13.62 7.49 -4.05
N ALA A 340 -12.47 8.05 -4.41
CA ALA A 340 -11.45 8.48 -3.45
C ALA A 340 -11.93 9.66 -2.59
N LEU A 341 -12.70 10.58 -3.18
CA LEU A 341 -13.33 11.67 -2.41
C LEU A 341 -14.42 11.15 -1.48
N VAL A 342 -15.19 10.13 -1.88
CA VAL A 342 -16.20 9.52 -1.00
C VAL A 342 -15.55 8.97 0.27
N ILE A 343 -14.47 8.18 0.16
CA ILE A 343 -13.82 7.63 1.36
C ILE A 343 -13.16 8.73 2.19
N LEU A 344 -12.64 9.77 1.55
CA LEU A 344 -12.07 10.93 2.24
C LEU A 344 -13.14 11.63 3.09
N VAL A 345 -14.27 11.97 2.47
CA VAL A 345 -15.36 12.70 3.14
C VAL A 345 -16.02 11.83 4.21
N VAL A 346 -16.43 10.61 3.85
CA VAL A 346 -17.14 9.71 4.79
C VAL A 346 -16.24 9.29 5.94
N GLY A 347 -14.99 8.95 5.67
CA GLY A 347 -14.02 8.56 6.70
C GLY A 347 -13.71 9.71 7.65
N THR A 348 -13.43 10.91 7.12
CA THR A 348 -13.13 12.09 7.95
C THR A 348 -14.35 12.53 8.75
N ALA A 349 -15.53 12.63 8.11
CA ALA A 349 -16.76 12.99 8.81
C ALA A 349 -17.14 11.98 9.89
N GLY A 350 -17.00 10.68 9.60
CA GLY A 350 -17.23 9.61 10.57
C GLY A 350 -16.30 9.71 11.79
N LEU A 351 -15.01 9.99 11.59
CA LEU A 351 -14.06 10.18 12.69
C LEU A 351 -14.43 11.40 13.55
N LEU A 352 -14.85 12.50 12.93
CA LEU A 352 -15.28 13.70 13.65
C LEU A 352 -16.55 13.48 14.46
N LEU A 353 -17.43 12.55 14.06
CA LEU A 353 -18.67 12.22 14.79
C LEU A 353 -18.46 11.27 15.97
N VAL A 354 -17.38 10.46 15.97
CA VAL A 354 -17.06 9.51 17.06
C VAL A 354 -15.97 10.02 18.00
N ARG A 355 -15.60 11.29 17.84
CA ARG A 355 -14.62 11.99 18.66
C ARG A 355 -15.05 12.15 20.13
#